data_04d058f53722423391d7b6a052bb229e
#
_entry.id   04d058f53722423391d7b6a052bb229e
#
_cell.length_a   1.000
_cell.length_b   1.000
_cell.length_c   1.000
_cell.angle_alpha   90.00
_cell.angle_beta   90.00
_cell.angle_gamma   90.00
#
_symmetry.space_group_name_H-M   'P 1'
#
loop_
_entity.id
_entity.type
_entity.pdbx_description
1 polymer ?
#
loop_
_entity_poly.entity_id
_entity_poly.type
_entity_poly.pdbx_seq_one_letter_code
_entity_poly.pdbx_strand_id
1 'polypeptide(L)'
;WEATDYLDNDGITDEPLPIAVALEVKGDTMTLDFEGTAPRCAGPVNIALPTAVATAYVAIKHIFPNLPANSGVMRPINVKIPEGSLLSAPFPAPVGGYTETILRMIDVIFSAAAGAAPDRVVANAYGTINALSISGKRENGQPWVMFSFYGGGHGGSIESDGLNHGNAPI
;
A
#
# COMPACT_ATOMS: atom_id res chain seq x y z
N TRP A 1 6.41 -17.41 3.82
CA TRP A 1 5.28 -16.80 4.53
C TRP A 1 4.31 -16.20 3.53
N GLU A 2 3.03 -16.28 3.81
CA GLU A 2 1.99 -15.83 2.89
C GLU A 2 0.97 -14.98 3.64
N ALA A 3 0.40 -14.00 2.96
CA ALA A 3 -0.71 -13.20 3.46
C ALA A 3 -1.62 -12.75 2.32
N THR A 4 -2.88 -12.55 2.63
CA THR A 4 -3.87 -11.99 1.72
C THR A 4 -4.76 -11.03 2.50
N ASP A 5 -5.04 -9.88 1.92
CA ASP A 5 -6.00 -8.91 2.43
C ASP A 5 -6.79 -8.32 1.25
N TYR A 6 -7.80 -7.51 1.51
CA TYR A 6 -8.77 -7.11 0.50
C TYR A 6 -8.97 -5.60 0.51
N LEU A 7 -9.14 -5.02 -0.69
CA LEU A 7 -9.93 -3.81 -0.81
C LEU A 7 -11.40 -4.21 -0.83
N ASP A 8 -12.25 -3.50 -0.11
CA ASP A 8 -13.68 -3.86 0.03
C ASP A 8 -14.39 -3.88 -1.33
N ASN A 9 -14.07 -2.92 -2.20
CA ASN A 9 -14.57 -2.80 -3.56
C ASN A 9 -13.75 -1.79 -4.38
N ASP A 10 -14.08 -1.61 -5.65
CA ASP A 10 -13.41 -0.65 -6.55
C ASP A 10 -14.19 0.68 -6.74
N GLY A 11 -15.28 0.86 -6.00
CA GLY A 11 -16.18 2.02 -6.14
C GLY A 11 -17.16 1.93 -7.30
N ILE A 12 -17.12 0.86 -8.10
CA ILE A 12 -18.02 0.59 -9.24
C ILE A 12 -18.74 -0.74 -9.05
N THR A 13 -18.00 -1.79 -8.69
CA THR A 13 -18.54 -3.10 -8.34
C THR A 13 -18.38 -3.33 -6.85
N ASP A 14 -19.40 -3.93 -6.21
CA ASP A 14 -19.39 -4.21 -4.78
C ASP A 14 -18.82 -5.62 -4.52
N GLU A 15 -17.61 -5.85 -5.00
CA GLU A 15 -16.89 -7.12 -4.83
C GLU A 15 -15.49 -6.87 -4.24
N PRO A 16 -15.07 -7.67 -3.25
CA PRO A 16 -13.74 -7.53 -2.66
C PRO A 16 -12.63 -7.88 -3.67
N LEU A 17 -11.57 -7.09 -3.62
CA LEU A 17 -10.40 -7.27 -4.48
C LEU A 17 -9.23 -7.79 -3.63
N PRO A 18 -8.85 -9.07 -3.75
CA PRO A 18 -7.72 -9.62 -3.01
C PRO A 18 -6.38 -9.02 -3.47
N ILE A 19 -5.53 -8.75 -2.50
CA ILE A 19 -4.11 -8.50 -2.69
C ILE A 19 -3.37 -9.56 -1.88
N ALA A 20 -2.65 -10.41 -2.59
CA ALA A 20 -1.92 -11.54 -2.00
C ALA A 20 -0.41 -11.33 -2.13
N VAL A 21 0.36 -11.85 -1.18
CA VAL A 21 1.81 -11.93 -1.27
C VAL A 21 2.34 -13.22 -0.68
N ALA A 22 3.28 -13.85 -1.37
CA ALA A 22 4.15 -14.87 -0.84
C ALA A 22 5.56 -14.29 -0.67
N LEU A 23 6.07 -14.29 0.58
CA LEU A 23 7.40 -13.84 0.94
C LEU A 23 8.31 -15.04 1.12
N GLU A 24 9.35 -15.14 0.32
CA GLU A 24 10.38 -16.17 0.42
C GLU A 24 11.75 -15.53 0.69
N VAL A 25 12.48 -16.06 1.66
CA VAL A 25 13.90 -15.73 1.89
C VAL A 25 14.73 -16.96 1.63
N LYS A 26 15.67 -16.86 0.68
CA LYS A 26 16.55 -17.97 0.29
C LYS A 26 17.99 -17.48 0.18
N GLY A 27 18.81 -17.90 1.14
CA GLY A 27 20.18 -17.39 1.26
C GLY A 27 20.21 -15.89 1.51
N ASP A 28 20.76 -15.16 0.56
CA ASP A 28 20.91 -13.69 0.59
C ASP A 28 19.86 -12.95 -0.25
N THR A 29 18.85 -13.65 -0.74
CA THR A 29 17.79 -13.08 -1.58
C THR A 29 16.42 -13.16 -0.93
N MET A 30 15.59 -12.17 -1.20
CA MET A 30 14.18 -12.11 -0.82
C MET A 30 13.32 -12.02 -2.07
N THR A 31 12.25 -12.77 -2.11
CA THR A 31 11.24 -12.67 -3.17
C THR A 31 9.89 -12.30 -2.56
N LEU A 32 9.25 -11.29 -3.12
CA LEU A 32 7.86 -10.93 -2.89
C LEU A 32 7.09 -11.30 -4.16
N ASP A 33 6.28 -12.33 -4.09
CA ASP A 33 5.48 -12.84 -5.20
C ASP A 33 4.01 -12.49 -4.95
N PHE A 34 3.41 -11.68 -5.81
CA PHE A 34 2.04 -11.20 -5.71
C PHE A 34 1.04 -12.02 -6.53
N GLU A 35 1.40 -13.26 -6.88
CA GLU A 35 0.45 -14.17 -7.52
C GLU A 35 -0.78 -14.38 -6.65
N GLY A 36 -1.97 -14.43 -7.27
CA GLY A 36 -3.26 -14.49 -6.56
C GLY A 36 -3.88 -13.11 -6.27
N THR A 37 -3.20 -12.00 -6.58
CA THR A 37 -3.80 -10.66 -6.55
C THR A 37 -4.86 -10.51 -7.65
N ALA A 38 -5.94 -9.79 -7.34
CA ALA A 38 -7.04 -9.51 -8.26
C ALA A 38 -6.55 -8.98 -9.62
N PRO A 39 -7.24 -9.31 -10.71
CA PRO A 39 -7.01 -8.63 -11.98
C PRO A 39 -7.33 -7.13 -11.87
N ARG A 40 -6.89 -6.34 -12.85
CA ARG A 40 -7.25 -4.91 -12.92
C ARG A 40 -8.75 -4.72 -12.83
N CYS A 41 -9.19 -3.70 -12.10
CA CYS A 41 -10.60 -3.37 -11.91
C CYS A 41 -11.02 -2.16 -12.76
N ALA A 42 -12.33 -1.93 -12.83
CA ALA A 42 -12.93 -0.81 -13.55
C ALA A 42 -12.80 0.51 -12.76
N GLY A 43 -12.75 0.43 -11.42
CA GLY A 43 -12.63 1.57 -10.52
C GLY A 43 -11.21 2.13 -10.42
N PRO A 44 -11.03 3.26 -9.71
CA PRO A 44 -9.78 4.04 -9.74
C PRO A 44 -8.66 3.47 -8.86
N VAL A 45 -8.86 2.33 -8.21
CA VAL A 45 -7.91 1.78 -7.22
C VAL A 45 -6.77 0.95 -7.82
N ASN A 46 -6.65 0.87 -9.14
CA ASN A 46 -5.50 0.24 -9.77
C ASN A 46 -4.20 1.02 -9.50
N ILE A 47 -3.06 0.32 -9.57
CA ILE A 47 -1.74 0.96 -9.60
C ILE A 47 -0.92 0.49 -10.79
N ALA A 48 0.01 1.34 -11.21
CA ALA A 48 0.98 0.99 -12.26
C ALA A 48 2.13 0.16 -11.68
N LEU A 49 2.74 -0.69 -12.50
CA LEU A 49 3.85 -1.55 -12.10
C LEU A 49 4.99 -0.81 -11.36
N PRO A 50 5.49 0.37 -11.81
CA PRO A 50 6.53 1.08 -11.07
C PRO A 50 6.10 1.50 -9.67
N THR A 51 4.82 1.85 -9.48
CA THR A 51 4.25 2.20 -8.17
C THR A 51 4.25 0.98 -7.25
N ALA A 52 3.81 -0.18 -7.74
CA ALA A 52 3.81 -1.41 -6.95
C ALA A 52 5.23 -1.83 -6.53
N VAL A 53 6.21 -1.75 -7.43
CA VAL A 53 7.61 -2.04 -7.10
C VAL A 53 8.15 -1.06 -6.04
N ALA A 54 7.86 0.24 -6.19
CA ALA A 54 8.25 1.24 -5.20
C ALA A 54 7.60 0.97 -3.84
N THR A 55 6.32 0.60 -3.82
CA THR A 55 5.58 0.24 -2.60
C THR A 55 6.22 -0.95 -1.88
N ALA A 56 6.60 -2.00 -2.60
CA ALA A 56 7.31 -3.13 -2.02
C ALA A 56 8.63 -2.69 -1.36
N TYR A 57 9.38 -1.81 -2.02
CA TYR A 57 10.63 -1.28 -1.44
C TYR A 57 10.39 -0.39 -0.22
N VAL A 58 9.32 0.40 -0.20
CA VAL A 58 8.91 1.18 0.98
C VAL A 58 8.61 0.24 2.15
N ALA A 59 7.82 -0.81 1.95
CA ALA A 59 7.52 -1.79 2.99
C ALA A 59 8.79 -2.46 3.54
N ILE A 60 9.72 -2.90 2.68
CA ILE A 60 11.00 -3.46 3.10
C ILE A 60 11.83 -2.43 3.87
N LYS A 61 11.79 -1.16 3.47
CA LYS A 61 12.50 -0.09 4.17
C LYS A 61 11.94 0.19 5.57
N HIS A 62 10.65 -0.03 5.80
CA HIS A 62 10.05 0.00 7.14
C HIS A 62 10.54 -1.16 8.01
N ILE A 63 10.57 -2.37 7.47
CA ILE A 63 11.07 -3.56 8.17
C ILE A 63 12.57 -3.42 8.52
N PHE A 64 13.33 -2.75 7.66
CA PHE A 64 14.78 -2.53 7.82
C PHE A 64 15.14 -1.03 7.72
N PRO A 65 14.78 -0.20 8.70
CA PRO A 65 14.88 1.26 8.62
C PRO A 65 16.33 1.77 8.49
N ASN A 66 17.30 1.01 8.98
CA ASN A 66 18.72 1.38 8.97
C ASN A 66 19.41 1.13 7.63
N LEU A 67 18.77 0.46 6.66
CA LEU A 67 19.36 0.27 5.35
C LEU A 67 19.37 1.60 4.56
N PRO A 68 20.45 1.91 3.81
CA PRO A 68 20.47 3.10 2.97
C PRO A 68 19.43 3.02 1.85
N ALA A 69 18.82 4.15 1.49
CA ALA A 69 17.86 4.21 0.38
C ALA A 69 18.62 4.35 -0.96
N ASN A 70 19.09 3.25 -1.51
CA ASN A 70 19.77 3.22 -2.80
C ASN A 70 19.51 1.91 -3.55
N SER A 71 19.84 1.88 -4.84
CA SER A 71 19.61 0.72 -5.71
C SER A 71 20.41 -0.54 -5.28
N GLY A 72 21.50 -0.39 -4.55
CA GLY A 72 22.30 -1.51 -4.07
C GLY A 72 21.55 -2.38 -3.07
N VAL A 73 20.79 -1.76 -2.18
CA VAL A 73 19.97 -2.45 -1.17
C VAL A 73 18.84 -3.25 -1.82
N MET A 74 18.32 -2.77 -2.94
CA MET A 74 17.21 -3.40 -3.63
C MET A 74 17.62 -4.56 -4.54
N ARG A 75 18.92 -4.75 -4.83
CA ARG A 75 19.41 -5.84 -5.69
C ARG A 75 19.03 -7.25 -5.24
N PRO A 76 19.08 -7.60 -3.94
CA PRO A 76 18.70 -8.94 -3.49
C PRO A 76 17.19 -9.13 -3.37
N ILE A 77 16.37 -8.11 -3.68
CA ILE A 77 14.92 -8.16 -3.53
C ILE A 77 14.26 -8.34 -4.89
N ASN A 78 13.62 -9.48 -5.10
CA ASN A 78 12.86 -9.79 -6.29
C ASN A 78 11.37 -9.50 -6.04
N VAL A 79 10.79 -8.59 -6.81
CA VAL A 79 9.36 -8.28 -6.77
C VAL A 79 8.70 -8.85 -8.02
N LYS A 80 7.84 -9.85 -7.85
CA LYS A 80 7.08 -10.47 -8.93
C LYS A 80 5.64 -10.02 -8.86
N ILE A 81 5.16 -9.39 -9.91
CA ILE A 81 3.81 -8.85 -10.00
C ILE A 81 3.15 -9.41 -11.25
N PRO A 82 1.96 -10.06 -11.14
CA PRO A 82 1.25 -10.59 -12.29
C PRO A 82 0.88 -9.49 -13.28
N GLU A 83 1.13 -9.73 -14.54
CA GLU A 83 0.78 -8.78 -15.61
C GLU A 83 -0.75 -8.62 -15.70
N GLY A 84 -1.21 -7.39 -15.86
CA GLY A 84 -2.64 -7.08 -15.95
C GLY A 84 -3.41 -7.21 -14.63
N SER A 85 -2.71 -7.39 -13.51
CA SER A 85 -3.30 -7.36 -12.18
C SER A 85 -3.61 -5.93 -11.72
N LEU A 86 -4.32 -5.82 -10.60
CA LEU A 86 -4.56 -4.58 -9.86
C LEU A 86 -3.25 -3.80 -9.59
N LEU A 87 -2.13 -4.51 -9.42
CA LEU A 87 -0.80 -3.97 -9.11
C LEU A 87 0.06 -3.64 -10.35
N SER A 88 -0.42 -3.95 -11.54
CA SER A 88 0.30 -3.73 -12.80
C SER A 88 -0.64 -3.30 -13.93
N ALA A 89 -1.63 -2.50 -13.60
CA ALA A 89 -2.66 -2.11 -14.56
C ALA A 89 -2.07 -1.27 -15.71
N PRO A 90 -2.29 -1.67 -16.97
CA PRO A 90 -1.79 -0.94 -18.12
C PRO A 90 -2.66 0.31 -18.42
N PHE A 91 -2.06 1.30 -19.09
CA PHE A 91 -2.83 2.42 -19.63
C PHE A 91 -3.95 1.90 -20.57
N PRO A 92 -5.17 2.46 -20.53
CA PRO A 92 -5.64 3.65 -19.79
C PRO A 92 -6.41 3.31 -18.50
N ALA A 93 -6.01 2.30 -17.74
CA ALA A 93 -6.69 1.95 -16.50
C ALA A 93 -6.75 3.14 -15.53
N PRO A 94 -7.87 3.34 -14.81
CA PRO A 94 -7.99 4.42 -13.84
C PRO A 94 -7.15 4.12 -12.59
N VAL A 95 -6.35 5.11 -12.17
CA VAL A 95 -5.40 4.99 -11.05
C VAL A 95 -5.54 6.12 -10.02
N GLY A 96 -6.64 6.89 -10.03
CA GLY A 96 -6.83 8.04 -9.18
C GLY A 96 -6.88 7.74 -7.67
N GLY A 97 -7.32 6.53 -7.31
CA GLY A 97 -7.38 6.03 -5.92
C GLY A 97 -6.22 5.12 -5.54
N TYR A 98 -5.08 5.23 -6.20
CA TYR A 98 -3.90 4.37 -6.03
C TYR A 98 -3.43 4.21 -4.59
N THR A 99 -3.66 5.19 -3.75
CA THR A 99 -3.23 5.20 -2.35
C THR A 99 -3.88 4.09 -1.52
N GLU A 100 -5.14 3.75 -1.77
CA GLU A 100 -5.84 2.66 -1.10
C GLU A 100 -5.09 1.32 -1.33
N THR A 101 -4.69 1.08 -2.56
CA THR A 101 -3.98 -0.13 -2.96
C THR A 101 -2.56 -0.16 -2.42
N ILE A 102 -1.84 0.98 -2.40
CA ILE A 102 -0.50 1.09 -1.80
C ILE A 102 -0.55 0.70 -0.32
N LEU A 103 -1.50 1.24 0.43
CA LEU A 103 -1.62 0.96 1.86
C LEU A 103 -1.88 -0.52 2.11
N ARG A 104 -2.83 -1.09 1.39
CA ARG A 104 -3.16 -2.52 1.51
C ARG A 104 -2.00 -3.41 1.10
N MET A 105 -1.23 -3.01 0.07
CA MET A 105 -0.04 -3.74 -0.36
C MET A 105 1.05 -3.73 0.73
N ILE A 106 1.25 -2.63 1.44
CA ILE A 106 2.18 -2.56 2.59
C ILE A 106 1.69 -3.48 3.72
N ASP A 107 0.40 -3.43 4.03
CA ASP A 107 -0.21 -4.23 5.08
C ASP A 107 -0.05 -5.74 4.84
N VAL A 108 -0.26 -6.23 3.63
CA VAL A 108 -0.06 -7.66 3.34
C VAL A 108 1.40 -8.07 3.41
N ILE A 109 2.35 -7.19 3.02
CA ILE A 109 3.78 -7.45 3.18
C ILE A 109 4.13 -7.55 4.67
N PHE A 110 3.64 -6.65 5.52
CA PHE A 110 3.85 -6.70 6.96
C PHE A 110 3.22 -7.94 7.58
N SER A 111 2.02 -8.31 7.18
CA SER A 111 1.33 -9.51 7.64
C SER A 111 2.11 -10.78 7.30
N ALA A 112 2.66 -10.89 6.09
CA ALA A 112 3.52 -11.99 5.71
C ALA A 112 4.85 -11.98 6.50
N ALA A 113 5.47 -10.81 6.66
CA ALA A 113 6.73 -10.65 7.38
C ALA A 113 6.59 -10.89 8.90
N ALA A 114 5.41 -10.72 9.48
CA ALA A 114 5.16 -10.96 10.91
C ALA A 114 5.50 -12.40 11.33
N GLY A 115 5.33 -13.36 10.44
CA GLY A 115 5.72 -14.76 10.69
C GLY A 115 7.24 -14.99 10.77
N ALA A 116 8.03 -14.08 10.18
CA ALA A 116 9.49 -14.16 10.14
C ALA A 116 10.17 -13.21 11.13
N ALA A 117 9.63 -12.01 11.32
CA ALA A 117 10.23 -10.93 12.09
C ALA A 117 9.14 -10.09 12.80
N PRO A 118 8.43 -10.64 13.77
CA PRO A 118 7.31 -9.98 14.44
C PRO A 118 7.72 -8.70 15.19
N ASP A 119 8.98 -8.59 15.58
CA ASP A 119 9.58 -7.43 16.22
C ASP A 119 9.89 -6.26 15.28
N ARG A 120 9.71 -6.45 13.98
CA ARG A 120 10.06 -5.47 12.93
C ARG A 120 8.87 -4.96 12.13
N VAL A 121 7.69 -5.42 12.46
CA VAL A 121 6.46 -5.03 11.78
C VAL A 121 5.48 -4.41 12.77
N VAL A 122 4.56 -3.65 12.24
CA VAL A 122 3.40 -3.12 12.97
C VAL A 122 2.14 -3.78 12.43
N ALA A 123 1.09 -3.83 13.23
CA ALA A 123 -0.21 -4.25 12.76
C ALA A 123 -0.73 -3.28 11.68
N ASN A 124 -1.66 -3.75 10.87
CA ASN A 124 -2.20 -3.00 9.74
C ASN A 124 -2.67 -1.61 10.16
N ALA A 125 -2.40 -0.65 9.29
CA ALA A 125 -2.91 0.69 9.44
C ALA A 125 -4.42 0.74 9.15
N TYR A 126 -5.01 1.88 9.36
CA TYR A 126 -6.42 2.12 9.12
C TYR A 126 -6.86 1.94 7.64
N GLY A 127 -5.93 1.89 6.71
CA GLY A 127 -6.10 1.30 5.37
C GLY A 127 -6.78 2.16 4.32
N THR A 128 -7.06 3.44 4.60
CA THR A 128 -7.60 4.39 3.61
C THR A 128 -7.02 5.78 3.82
N ILE A 129 -7.26 6.69 2.87
CA ILE A 129 -6.92 8.10 3.01
C ILE A 129 -8.21 8.92 2.96
N ASN A 130 -8.65 9.43 4.09
CA ASN A 130 -9.76 10.35 4.11
C ASN A 130 -9.34 11.72 3.60
N ALA A 131 -10.12 12.27 2.69
CA ALA A 131 -9.93 13.60 2.18
C ALA A 131 -11.22 14.42 2.33
N LEU A 132 -11.07 15.64 2.82
CA LEU A 132 -12.15 16.63 2.87
C LEU A 132 -11.84 17.77 1.92
N SER A 133 -12.73 18.02 0.97
CA SER A 133 -12.66 19.19 0.13
C SER A 133 -13.86 20.09 0.40
N ILE A 134 -13.61 21.33 0.78
CA ILE A 134 -14.65 22.36 0.96
C ILE A 134 -14.34 23.50 0.01
N SER A 135 -15.33 23.94 -0.73
CA SER A 135 -15.19 25.08 -1.64
C SER A 135 -16.28 26.12 -1.43
N GLY A 136 -15.99 27.35 -1.78
CA GLY A 136 -16.92 28.46 -1.66
C GLY A 136 -16.48 29.70 -2.42
N LYS A 137 -17.16 30.81 -2.20
CA LYS A 137 -16.79 32.13 -2.72
C LYS A 137 -16.54 33.07 -1.57
N ARG A 138 -15.51 33.90 -1.67
CA ARG A 138 -15.24 35.02 -0.77
C ARG A 138 -16.25 36.13 -1.01
N GLU A 139 -16.35 37.11 -0.11
CA GLU A 139 -17.24 38.29 -0.26
C GLU A 139 -16.96 39.06 -1.55
N ASN A 140 -15.70 39.08 -2.02
CA ASN A 140 -15.31 39.73 -3.26
C ASN A 140 -15.59 38.85 -4.53
N GLY A 141 -16.28 37.71 -4.39
CA GLY A 141 -16.64 36.80 -5.47
C GLY A 141 -15.57 35.83 -5.90
N GLN A 142 -14.35 35.92 -5.38
CA GLN A 142 -13.26 34.98 -5.71
C GLN A 142 -13.54 33.61 -5.14
N PRO A 143 -13.36 32.50 -5.94
CA PRO A 143 -13.47 31.14 -5.45
C PRO A 143 -12.34 30.82 -4.47
N TRP A 144 -12.61 29.95 -3.52
CA TRP A 144 -11.62 29.33 -2.66
C TRP A 144 -11.91 27.84 -2.51
N VAL A 145 -10.86 27.06 -2.28
CA VAL A 145 -10.93 25.63 -1.97
C VAL A 145 -10.02 25.37 -0.77
N MET A 146 -10.55 24.63 0.19
CA MET A 146 -9.78 24.00 1.24
C MET A 146 -9.72 22.48 0.97
N PHE A 147 -8.56 21.91 1.10
CA PHE A 147 -8.37 20.47 0.99
C PHE A 147 -7.55 19.99 2.20
N SER A 148 -7.99 18.93 2.85
CA SER A 148 -7.31 18.37 4.02
C SER A 148 -7.37 16.84 3.99
N PHE A 149 -6.25 16.21 4.38
CA PHE A 149 -6.19 14.79 4.64
C PHE A 149 -6.36 14.49 6.14
N TYR A 150 -6.94 13.35 6.43
CA TYR A 150 -7.08 12.84 7.79
C TYR A 150 -6.54 11.42 7.86
N GLY A 151 -5.65 11.17 8.82
CA GLY A 151 -5.21 9.83 9.17
C GLY A 151 -6.20 9.16 10.12
N GLY A 152 -6.25 7.84 10.11
CA GLY A 152 -7.09 7.02 10.99
C GLY A 152 -6.32 6.31 12.09
N GLY A 153 -5.00 6.32 12.00
CA GLY A 153 -4.11 5.69 12.96
C GLY A 153 -3.27 4.56 12.38
N HIS A 154 -2.21 4.22 13.08
CA HIS A 154 -1.35 3.06 12.79
C HIS A 154 -1.69 1.93 13.73
N GLY A 155 -1.49 0.69 13.29
CA GLY A 155 -1.53 -0.48 14.16
C GLY A 155 -0.40 -0.46 15.19
N GLY A 156 -0.58 -1.19 16.27
CA GLY A 156 0.44 -1.36 17.31
C GLY A 156 1.58 -2.28 16.88
N SER A 157 2.70 -2.18 17.57
CA SER A 157 3.83 -3.12 17.51
C SER A 157 3.84 -4.01 18.74
N ILE A 158 4.79 -4.95 18.82
CA ILE A 158 5.01 -5.72 20.05
C ILE A 158 5.52 -4.87 21.23
N GLU A 159 6.03 -3.66 20.95
CA GLU A 159 6.66 -2.79 21.94
C GLU A 159 5.78 -1.59 22.34
N SER A 160 4.82 -1.20 21.49
CA SER A 160 4.02 0.02 21.71
C SER A 160 2.68 -0.01 21.00
N ASP A 161 1.76 0.79 21.53
CA ASP A 161 0.50 1.11 20.84
C ASP A 161 0.76 1.88 19.54
N GLY A 162 -0.17 1.78 18.60
CA GLY A 162 -0.12 2.51 17.36
C GLY A 162 -0.35 4.00 17.54
N LEU A 163 0.14 4.80 16.58
CA LEU A 163 0.01 6.25 16.59
C LEU A 163 -1.44 6.66 16.29
N ASN A 164 -2.07 7.39 17.21
CA ASN A 164 -3.39 8.00 16.99
C ASN A 164 -3.33 9.00 15.85
N HIS A 165 -4.32 8.97 14.95
CA HIS A 165 -4.38 9.84 13.77
C HIS A 165 -3.13 9.78 12.87
N GLY A 166 -2.27 8.79 13.06
CA GLY A 166 -1.16 8.55 12.15
C GLY A 166 -1.69 8.36 10.73
N ASN A 167 -1.07 9.05 9.78
CA ASN A 167 -1.31 8.72 8.38
C ASN A 167 -0.47 7.50 8.03
N ALA A 168 -0.98 6.67 7.13
CA ALA A 168 -0.24 5.49 6.74
C ALA A 168 1.10 5.87 6.07
N PRO A 169 2.08 4.96 6.08
CA PRO A 169 3.42 5.24 5.58
C PRO A 169 3.42 5.38 4.05
N ILE A 170 3.31 6.59 3.57
CA ILE A 170 3.52 6.98 2.18
C ILE A 170 4.58 8.06 2.10
#